data_496a0384a920e02ed1c9536d0df0c0d5
#
_entry.id   496a0384a920e02ed1c9536d0df0c0d5
#
_cell.length_a   1.000
_cell.length_b   1.000
_cell.length_c   1.000
_cell.angle_alpha   90.00
_cell.angle_beta   90.00
_cell.angle_gamma   90.00
#
_symmetry.space_group_name_H-M   'P 1'
#
loop_
_entity.id
_entity.type
_entity.pdbx_description
1 polymer ?
#
loop_
_entity_poly.entity_id
_entity_poly.type
_entity_poly.pdbx_seq_one_letter_code
_entity_poly.pdbx_strand_id
1 'polypeptide(L)'
;MCHQSHQYLLLEENNILKFNFFFLYFIKQFCLLSFFIFAVIFTNETLAQSVKEDFLYNIQWGNVTVGKVIVNLTLDDNKIVVKANTKTEGFVNTFYQYKSELISNSSKLENIWYPNQFSTNGIYDDKKRFSSLIWNNDNKFLNYEIDPILDLKKVYNVTKLSLINVIDPITAIIKVIERIKKNKPCDINLNIFDGRRRYDLLTKELGKTILKKDRPNSYNGKAIICGAKIIPIGGHRLKSKWKPEEDNFSDFKIFFGRTMSGVLFPVRVDLERWFGTITVRLLNSDI
;
A
#
# COMPACT_ATOMS: atom_id res chain seq x y z
N MET A 1 -87.35 25.23 32.19
CA MET A 1 -86.59 24.73 31.01
C MET A 1 -85.20 25.38 30.83
N CYS A 2 -84.63 25.99 31.86
CA CYS A 2 -83.35 26.72 31.69
C CYS A 2 -82.13 26.09 32.50
N HIS A 3 -82.33 24.99 33.16
CA HIS A 3 -81.32 24.43 34.03
C HIS A 3 -80.55 23.20 33.39
N GLN A 4 -81.08 22.64 32.30
CA GLN A 4 -80.44 21.48 31.64
C GLN A 4 -79.39 21.82 30.55
N SER A 5 -79.47 23.02 29.97
CA SER A 5 -78.54 23.43 28.92
C SER A 5 -77.11 23.80 29.45
N HIS A 6 -77.05 24.25 30.72
CA HIS A 6 -75.73 24.61 31.30
C HIS A 6 -74.87 23.43 31.73
N GLN A 7 -75.48 22.28 32.04
CA GLN A 7 -74.69 21.06 32.37
C GLN A 7 -74.08 20.38 31.14
N TYR A 8 -74.69 20.44 29.97
CA TYR A 8 -74.15 19.88 28.74
C TYR A 8 -72.98 20.70 28.23
N LEU A 9 -72.97 21.99 28.33
CA LEU A 9 -71.88 22.89 27.93
C LEU A 9 -70.60 22.71 28.78
N LEU A 10 -70.71 22.45 30.07
CA LEU A 10 -69.60 22.21 30.98
C LEU A 10 -68.98 20.83 30.82
N LEU A 11 -69.75 19.84 30.35
CA LEU A 11 -69.24 18.49 30.05
C LEU A 11 -68.50 18.40 28.72
N GLU A 12 -68.87 19.20 27.72
CA GLU A 12 -68.20 19.32 26.46
C GLU A 12 -66.84 20.05 26.59
N GLU A 13 -66.79 21.16 27.34
CA GLU A 13 -65.49 21.86 27.56
C GLU A 13 -64.48 21.01 28.32
N ASN A 14 -64.92 20.19 29.31
CA ASN A 14 -64.05 19.32 30.06
C ASN A 14 -63.52 18.13 29.20
N ASN A 15 -64.29 17.66 28.23
CA ASN A 15 -63.84 16.63 27.33
C ASN A 15 -62.86 17.13 26.25
N ILE A 16 -63.07 18.32 25.75
CA ILE A 16 -62.19 18.98 24.80
C ILE A 16 -60.85 19.32 25.45
N LEU A 17 -60.83 19.80 26.71
CA LEU A 17 -59.61 20.06 27.47
C LEU A 17 -58.81 18.78 27.77
N LYS A 18 -59.51 17.67 28.14
CA LYS A 18 -58.85 16.35 28.35
C LYS A 18 -58.30 15.77 27.07
N PHE A 19 -59.01 15.90 25.92
CA PHE A 19 -58.55 15.41 24.64
C PHE A 19 -57.29 16.19 24.14
N ASN A 20 -57.27 17.49 24.32
CA ASN A 20 -56.10 18.32 23.99
C ASN A 20 -54.87 18.00 24.87
N PHE A 21 -55.08 17.71 26.16
CA PHE A 21 -54.02 17.35 27.09
C PHE A 21 -53.42 15.96 26.75
N PHE A 22 -54.27 15.01 26.35
CA PHE A 22 -53.86 13.67 25.94
C PHE A 22 -53.10 13.71 24.59
N PHE A 23 -53.57 14.55 23.67
CA PHE A 23 -52.92 14.73 22.36
C PHE A 23 -51.56 15.39 22.46
N LEU A 24 -51.43 16.41 23.30
CA LEU A 24 -50.16 17.07 23.58
C LEU A 24 -49.15 16.11 24.29
N TYR A 25 -49.61 15.27 25.17
CA TYR A 25 -48.79 14.27 25.84
C TYR A 25 -48.29 13.21 24.83
N PHE A 26 -49.13 12.78 23.91
CA PHE A 26 -48.76 11.81 22.85
C PHE A 26 -47.75 12.38 21.86
N ILE A 27 -47.92 13.65 21.46
CA ILE A 27 -46.95 14.32 20.57
C ILE A 27 -45.62 14.48 21.29
N LYS A 28 -45.59 14.82 22.57
CA LYS A 28 -44.35 14.97 23.34
C LYS A 28 -43.63 13.64 23.50
N GLN A 29 -44.37 12.55 23.70
CA GLN A 29 -43.81 11.20 23.79
C GLN A 29 -43.25 10.72 22.43
N PHE A 30 -43.95 11.03 21.33
CA PHE A 30 -43.55 10.70 19.97
C PHE A 30 -42.30 11.50 19.52
N CYS A 31 -42.20 12.77 19.87
CA CYS A 31 -41.02 13.61 19.63
C CYS A 31 -39.80 13.12 20.43
N LEU A 32 -39.98 12.71 21.68
CA LEU A 32 -38.91 12.13 22.50
C LEU A 32 -38.41 10.78 21.92
N LEU A 33 -39.33 9.92 21.46
CA LEU A 33 -38.97 8.65 20.84
C LEU A 33 -38.23 8.84 19.50
N SER A 34 -38.68 9.78 18.67
CA SER A 34 -38.02 10.09 17.39
C SER A 34 -36.64 10.70 17.59
N PHE A 35 -36.43 11.50 18.63
CA PHE A 35 -35.14 12.07 18.99
C PHE A 35 -34.15 10.97 19.47
N PHE A 36 -34.66 9.99 20.23
CA PHE A 36 -33.85 8.84 20.66
C PHE A 36 -33.45 7.91 19.48
N ILE A 37 -34.37 7.66 18.56
CA ILE A 37 -34.08 6.86 17.35
C ILE A 37 -33.07 7.61 16.45
N PHE A 38 -33.18 8.92 16.31
CA PHE A 38 -32.25 9.73 15.55
C PHE A 38 -30.84 9.78 16.19
N ALA A 39 -30.74 9.82 17.51
CA ALA A 39 -29.48 9.80 18.23
C ALA A 39 -28.74 8.45 18.12
N VAL A 40 -29.45 7.31 18.02
CA VAL A 40 -28.85 5.98 17.88
C VAL A 40 -28.30 5.74 16.46
N ILE A 41 -28.85 6.44 15.44
CA ILE A 41 -28.39 6.29 14.05
C ILE A 41 -27.04 6.99 13.78
N PHE A 42 -26.66 7.97 14.59
CA PHE A 42 -25.44 8.77 14.40
C PHE A 42 -24.20 8.26 15.15
N THR A 43 -24.28 7.18 15.91
CA THR A 43 -23.12 6.62 16.67
C THR A 43 -22.43 5.45 16.00
N ASN A 44 -22.60 5.23 14.70
CA ASN A 44 -21.73 4.36 13.95
C ASN A 44 -20.44 5.12 13.58
N GLU A 45 -19.65 5.48 14.59
CA GLU A 45 -18.21 5.64 14.36
C GLU A 45 -17.67 4.26 13.98
N THR A 46 -17.56 4.01 12.69
CA THR A 46 -16.73 2.91 12.19
C THR A 46 -15.31 3.21 12.63
N LEU A 47 -14.92 2.61 13.75
CA LEU A 47 -13.51 2.53 14.12
C LEU A 47 -12.76 1.97 12.92
N ALA A 48 -11.97 2.80 12.27
CA ALA A 48 -11.12 2.40 11.16
C ALA A 48 -10.21 1.29 11.68
N GLN A 49 -10.51 0.05 11.29
CA GLN A 49 -9.77 -1.12 11.74
C GLN A 49 -8.47 -1.18 10.95
N SER A 50 -7.33 -0.94 11.61
CA SER A 50 -6.03 -1.10 10.98
C SER A 50 -5.82 -2.58 10.61
N VAL A 51 -5.54 -2.84 9.33
CA VAL A 51 -5.16 -4.15 8.85
C VAL A 51 -3.67 -4.34 9.05
N LYS A 52 -3.28 -5.42 9.74
CA LYS A 52 -1.88 -5.83 9.89
C LYS A 52 -1.72 -7.19 9.24
N GLU A 53 -0.72 -7.30 8.39
CA GLU A 53 -0.40 -8.54 7.68
C GLU A 53 1.09 -8.76 7.58
N ASP A 54 1.47 -10.02 7.69
CA ASP A 54 2.83 -10.47 7.53
C ASP A 54 2.92 -11.35 6.28
N PHE A 55 3.87 -11.04 5.42
CA PHE A 55 4.12 -11.77 4.19
C PHE A 55 5.51 -12.37 4.21
N LEU A 56 5.60 -13.64 3.88
CA LEU A 56 6.87 -14.34 3.71
C LEU A 56 7.09 -14.60 2.22
N TYR A 57 8.26 -14.20 1.69
CA TYR A 57 8.65 -14.48 0.33
C TYR A 57 9.93 -15.28 0.28
N ASN A 58 9.98 -16.22 -0.67
CA ASN A 58 11.24 -16.85 -1.09
C ASN A 58 11.76 -16.14 -2.34
N ILE A 59 13.07 -15.85 -2.33
CA ILE A 59 13.82 -15.42 -3.52
C ILE A 59 14.50 -16.64 -4.10
N GLN A 60 14.28 -16.90 -5.38
CA GLN A 60 14.82 -18.05 -6.07
C GLN A 60 15.58 -17.63 -7.33
N TRP A 61 16.68 -18.31 -7.60
CA TRP A 61 17.38 -18.24 -8.86
C TRP A 61 17.20 -19.60 -9.55
N GLY A 62 16.41 -19.63 -10.62
CA GLY A 62 15.92 -20.87 -11.19
C GLY A 62 15.15 -21.70 -10.15
N ASN A 63 15.69 -22.86 -9.81
CA ASN A 63 15.09 -23.78 -8.84
C ASN A 63 15.66 -23.67 -7.42
N VAL A 64 16.66 -22.83 -7.21
CA VAL A 64 17.38 -22.74 -5.93
C VAL A 64 16.91 -21.55 -5.13
N THR A 65 16.56 -21.75 -3.86
CA THR A 65 16.28 -20.64 -2.94
C THR A 65 17.61 -19.97 -2.56
N VAL A 66 17.68 -18.67 -2.81
CA VAL A 66 18.87 -17.83 -2.58
C VAL A 66 18.64 -16.78 -1.50
N GLY A 67 17.40 -16.59 -1.05
CA GLY A 67 17.07 -15.63 0.00
C GLY A 67 15.62 -15.64 0.39
N LYS A 68 15.31 -14.86 1.42
CA LYS A 68 13.95 -14.62 1.95
C LYS A 68 13.71 -13.16 2.19
N VAL A 69 12.44 -12.78 2.09
CA VAL A 69 11.92 -11.46 2.51
C VAL A 69 10.74 -11.68 3.45
N ILE A 70 10.78 -11.01 4.60
CA ILE A 70 9.64 -10.89 5.50
C ILE A 70 9.13 -9.46 5.38
N VAL A 71 7.87 -9.29 5.05
CA VAL A 71 7.21 -7.98 4.92
C VAL A 71 6.10 -7.87 5.95
N ASN A 72 6.19 -6.87 6.81
CA ASN A 72 5.13 -6.50 7.74
C ASN A 72 4.40 -5.27 7.17
N LEU A 73 3.13 -5.43 6.88
CA LEU A 73 2.24 -4.37 6.38
C LEU A 73 1.32 -3.91 7.51
N THR A 74 1.28 -2.62 7.74
CA THR A 74 0.23 -1.97 8.53
C THR A 74 -0.50 -1.00 7.63
N LEU A 75 -1.78 -1.23 7.41
CA LEU A 75 -2.66 -0.43 6.56
C LEU A 75 -3.77 0.16 7.41
N ASP A 76 -3.89 1.46 7.38
CA ASP A 76 -4.95 2.28 7.92
C ASP A 76 -5.60 3.06 6.75
N ASP A 77 -6.74 3.71 6.96
CA ASP A 77 -7.46 4.46 5.92
C ASP A 77 -6.58 5.49 5.22
N ASN A 78 -5.71 6.16 5.98
CA ASN A 78 -4.88 7.26 5.52
C ASN A 78 -3.38 7.04 5.71
N LYS A 79 -2.96 5.86 6.18
CA LYS A 79 -1.56 5.57 6.44
C LYS A 79 -1.20 4.14 6.06
N ILE A 80 -0.07 3.99 5.38
CA ILE A 80 0.54 2.69 5.11
C ILE A 80 1.96 2.70 5.66
N VAL A 81 2.29 1.66 6.44
CA VAL A 81 3.65 1.38 6.87
C VAL A 81 4.04 0.01 6.35
N VAL A 82 5.14 -0.04 5.63
CA VAL A 82 5.74 -1.29 5.14
C VAL A 82 7.13 -1.42 5.74
N LYS A 83 7.37 -2.53 6.44
CA LYS A 83 8.70 -2.94 6.90
C LYS A 83 9.08 -4.22 6.16
N ALA A 84 10.26 -4.26 5.57
CA ALA A 84 10.73 -5.45 4.87
C ALA A 84 12.13 -5.83 5.33
N ASN A 85 12.29 -7.08 5.74
CA ASN A 85 13.56 -7.67 6.13
C ASN A 85 13.97 -8.70 5.08
N THR A 86 15.08 -8.46 4.41
CA THR A 86 15.62 -9.32 3.35
C THR A 86 16.94 -9.92 3.79
N LYS A 87 17.15 -11.20 3.51
CA LYS A 87 18.44 -11.85 3.71
C LYS A 87 18.71 -12.91 2.64
N THR A 88 19.99 -13.12 2.33
CA THR A 88 20.43 -14.29 1.55
C THR A 88 20.34 -15.55 2.41
N GLU A 89 20.07 -16.68 1.77
CA GLU A 89 20.00 -18.00 2.40
C GLU A 89 20.67 -19.07 1.52
N GLY A 90 20.86 -20.25 2.11
CA GLY A 90 21.43 -21.39 1.42
C GLY A 90 22.90 -21.18 1.01
N PHE A 91 23.30 -21.82 -0.07
CA PHE A 91 24.70 -21.78 -0.51
C PHE A 91 25.19 -20.40 -0.94
N VAL A 92 24.25 -19.53 -1.40
CA VAL A 92 24.60 -18.15 -1.80
C VAL A 92 25.10 -17.34 -0.62
N ASN A 93 24.58 -17.58 0.58
CA ASN A 93 25.01 -16.90 1.79
C ASN A 93 26.48 -17.18 2.17
N THR A 94 27.06 -18.27 1.66
CA THR A 94 28.49 -18.60 1.86
C THR A 94 29.42 -17.70 1.04
N PHE A 95 28.95 -17.24 -0.12
CA PHE A 95 29.76 -16.43 -1.05
C PHE A 95 29.36 -14.96 -1.06
N TYR A 96 28.12 -14.66 -0.71
CA TYR A 96 27.60 -13.31 -0.74
C TYR A 96 26.57 -13.12 0.37
N GLN A 97 26.97 -12.43 1.42
CA GLN A 97 26.10 -12.12 2.54
C GLN A 97 25.36 -10.82 2.28
N TYR A 98 24.03 -10.92 2.26
CA TYR A 98 23.14 -9.79 2.16
C TYR A 98 22.11 -9.83 3.27
N LYS A 99 22.00 -8.74 4.01
CA LYS A 99 20.94 -8.50 4.99
C LYS A 99 20.51 -7.05 4.87
N SER A 100 19.22 -6.79 4.79
CA SER A 100 18.69 -5.44 4.68
C SER A 100 17.35 -5.31 5.38
N GLU A 101 17.16 -4.22 6.07
CA GLU A 101 15.89 -3.73 6.57
C GLU A 101 15.47 -2.53 5.73
N LEU A 102 14.20 -2.48 5.36
CA LEU A 102 13.56 -1.37 4.66
C LEU A 102 12.33 -0.94 5.44
N ILE A 103 12.13 0.37 5.58
CA ILE A 103 10.93 0.95 6.17
C ILE A 103 10.43 2.04 5.22
N SER A 104 9.15 1.98 4.86
CA SER A 104 8.45 3.01 4.10
C SER A 104 7.17 3.41 4.81
N ASN A 105 7.00 4.70 5.01
CA ASN A 105 5.79 5.31 5.56
C ASN A 105 5.17 6.20 4.49
N SER A 106 3.90 5.96 4.18
CA SER A 106 3.13 6.75 3.22
C SER A 106 1.81 7.20 3.84
N SER A 107 1.35 8.38 3.47
CA SER A 107 0.04 8.89 3.86
C SER A 107 -0.81 9.21 2.64
N LYS A 108 -2.13 9.25 2.86
CA LYS A 108 -3.12 9.49 1.84
C LYS A 108 -3.70 10.89 2.02
N LEU A 109 -3.61 11.71 1.01
CA LEU A 109 -4.21 13.03 0.93
C LEU A 109 -5.06 13.09 -0.34
N GLU A 110 -6.33 13.52 -0.26
CA GLU A 110 -7.24 13.63 -1.41
C GLU A 110 -7.30 12.35 -2.27
N ASN A 111 -7.32 11.19 -1.61
CA ASN A 111 -7.30 9.87 -2.27
C ASN A 111 -6.05 9.55 -3.09
N ILE A 112 -4.94 10.25 -2.86
CA ILE A 112 -3.63 10.01 -3.47
C ILE A 112 -2.61 9.65 -2.39
N TRP A 113 -1.84 8.58 -2.61
CA TRP A 113 -0.77 8.16 -1.71
C TRP A 113 0.52 8.94 -1.99
N TYR A 114 1.14 9.43 -0.91
CA TYR A 114 2.39 10.17 -0.92
C TYR A 114 3.37 9.57 0.09
N PRO A 115 4.68 9.54 -0.23
CA PRO A 115 5.68 9.13 0.73
C PRO A 115 5.87 10.20 1.81
N ASN A 116 6.11 9.77 3.04
CA ASN A 116 6.54 10.63 4.14
C ASN A 116 8.01 10.36 4.48
N GLN A 117 8.36 9.07 4.57
CA GLN A 117 9.71 8.63 4.89
C GLN A 117 9.98 7.27 4.24
N PHE A 118 11.20 7.12 3.78
CA PHE A 118 11.73 5.85 3.31
C PHE A 118 13.15 5.68 3.85
N SER A 119 13.47 4.51 4.34
CA SER A 119 14.82 4.20 4.77
C SER A 119 15.20 2.75 4.45
N THR A 120 16.49 2.55 4.18
CA THR A 120 17.09 1.22 4.09
C THR A 120 18.35 1.19 4.91
N ASN A 121 18.56 0.08 5.63
CA ASN A 121 19.77 -0.18 6.36
C ASN A 121 20.18 -1.63 6.08
N GLY A 122 21.41 -1.87 5.66
CA GLY A 122 21.81 -3.21 5.27
C GLY A 122 23.30 -3.43 5.23
N ILE A 123 23.66 -4.72 5.15
CA ILE A 123 25.02 -5.22 4.96
C ILE A 123 25.07 -5.95 3.62
N TYR A 124 26.03 -5.58 2.81
CA TYR A 124 26.29 -6.10 1.48
C TYR A 124 27.74 -6.56 1.42
N ASP A 125 27.99 -7.84 1.63
CA ASP A 125 29.34 -8.37 1.61
C ASP A 125 30.27 -7.55 2.57
N ASP A 126 29.91 -7.56 3.86
CA ASP A 126 30.54 -6.85 4.98
C ASP A 126 30.52 -5.30 4.90
N LYS A 127 29.97 -4.74 3.84
CA LYS A 127 29.86 -3.28 3.67
C LYS A 127 28.48 -2.80 4.13
N LYS A 128 28.47 -1.98 5.16
CA LYS A 128 27.25 -1.30 5.61
C LYS A 128 26.78 -0.30 4.56
N ARG A 129 25.48 -0.22 4.37
CA ARG A 129 24.81 0.76 3.52
C ARG A 129 23.54 1.25 4.19
N PHE A 130 23.40 2.55 4.17
CA PHE A 130 22.24 3.25 4.71
C PHE A 130 21.70 4.24 3.67
N SER A 131 20.39 4.41 3.65
CA SER A 131 19.72 5.50 2.94
C SER A 131 18.51 5.92 3.75
N SER A 132 18.27 7.22 3.86
CA SER A 132 17.08 7.81 4.46
C SER A 132 16.57 8.94 3.59
N LEU A 133 15.28 8.97 3.31
CA LEU A 133 14.63 9.99 2.51
C LEU A 133 13.43 10.52 3.29
N ILE A 134 13.22 11.83 3.20
CA ILE A 134 12.14 12.53 3.90
C ILE A 134 11.39 13.44 2.92
N TRP A 135 10.07 13.46 3.03
CA TRP A 135 9.18 14.40 2.35
C TRP A 135 8.49 15.28 3.38
N ASN A 136 8.17 16.52 3.00
CA ASN A 136 7.42 17.44 3.87
C ASN A 136 5.91 17.19 3.77
N ASN A 137 5.14 17.90 4.57
CA ASN A 137 3.68 17.80 4.61
C ASN A 137 3.00 18.23 3.29
N ASP A 138 3.70 19.00 2.44
CA ASP A 138 3.23 19.36 1.09
C ASP A 138 3.60 18.30 0.04
N ASN A 139 4.05 17.11 0.47
CA ASN A 139 4.46 15.99 -0.37
C ASN A 139 5.64 16.31 -1.31
N LYS A 140 6.43 17.33 -0.96
CA LYS A 140 7.65 17.68 -1.68
C LYS A 140 8.84 16.96 -1.07
N PHE A 141 9.67 16.39 -1.91
CA PHE A 141 10.94 15.80 -1.49
C PHE A 141 11.79 16.86 -0.79
N LEU A 142 12.19 16.57 0.45
CA LEU A 142 12.88 17.53 1.30
C LEU A 142 14.39 17.29 1.32
N ASN A 143 14.78 16.08 1.72
CA ASN A 143 16.18 15.73 1.92
C ASN A 143 16.41 14.23 1.87
N TYR A 144 17.68 13.85 1.71
CA TYR A 144 18.14 12.46 1.84
C TYR A 144 19.53 12.38 2.48
N GLU A 145 19.78 11.27 3.14
CA GLU A 145 21.07 10.90 3.71
C GLU A 145 21.47 9.52 3.20
N ILE A 146 22.73 9.32 2.88
CA ILE A 146 23.28 8.03 2.43
C ILE A 146 24.66 7.78 3.03
N ASP A 147 24.90 6.54 3.41
CA ASP A 147 26.22 6.07 3.85
C ASP A 147 26.54 4.71 3.21
N PRO A 148 27.72 4.53 2.60
CA PRO A 148 28.72 5.53 2.22
C PRO A 148 28.21 6.46 1.10
N ILE A 149 28.75 7.65 1.00
CA ILE A 149 28.48 8.60 -0.08
C ILE A 149 28.82 7.97 -1.44
N LEU A 150 28.07 8.34 -2.49
CA LEU A 150 28.33 7.85 -3.84
C LEU A 150 29.65 8.39 -4.40
N ASP A 151 30.47 7.49 -4.93
CA ASP A 151 31.68 7.87 -5.68
C ASP A 151 31.28 8.33 -7.09
N LEU A 152 31.22 9.63 -7.30
CA LEU A 152 30.81 10.24 -8.57
C LEU A 152 31.74 9.91 -9.75
N LYS A 153 32.94 9.35 -9.50
CA LYS A 153 33.81 8.82 -10.56
C LYS A 153 33.32 7.47 -11.09
N LYS A 154 32.41 6.81 -10.38
CA LYS A 154 31.92 5.45 -10.71
C LYS A 154 30.45 5.38 -11.06
N VAL A 155 29.69 6.46 -10.79
CA VAL A 155 28.25 6.49 -11.03
C VAL A 155 27.84 7.78 -11.76
N TYR A 156 26.71 7.72 -12.47
CA TYR A 156 26.09 8.92 -13.02
C TYR A 156 25.57 9.81 -11.88
N ASN A 157 25.77 11.12 -12.01
CA ASN A 157 25.35 12.07 -10.99
C ASN A 157 23.81 12.10 -10.86
N VAL A 158 23.33 12.19 -9.62
CA VAL A 158 21.93 12.49 -9.31
C VAL A 158 21.80 13.99 -9.13
N THR A 159 21.20 14.68 -10.08
CA THR A 159 21.05 16.14 -10.03
C THR A 159 19.87 16.55 -9.16
N LYS A 160 19.90 17.72 -8.53
CA LYS A 160 18.78 18.27 -7.75
C LYS A 160 17.48 18.37 -8.57
N LEU A 161 17.58 18.75 -9.85
CA LEU A 161 16.44 18.84 -10.76
C LEU A 161 15.78 17.47 -10.99
N SER A 162 16.56 16.40 -11.03
CA SER A 162 16.03 15.05 -11.21
C SER A 162 15.26 14.52 -9.98
N LEU A 163 15.38 15.17 -8.82
CA LEU A 163 14.70 14.82 -7.57
C LEU A 163 13.36 15.54 -7.37
N ILE A 164 12.89 16.29 -8.36
CA ILE A 164 11.58 16.93 -8.32
C ILE A 164 10.50 15.84 -8.51
N ASN A 165 9.47 15.85 -7.63
CA ASN A 165 8.34 14.94 -7.67
C ASN A 165 8.71 13.44 -7.62
N VAL A 166 9.83 13.12 -6.98
CA VAL A 166 10.21 11.72 -6.76
C VAL A 166 9.43 11.09 -5.61
N ILE A 167 9.22 9.78 -5.71
CA ILE A 167 8.68 8.95 -4.64
C ILE A 167 9.63 7.78 -4.37
N ASP A 168 9.44 7.11 -3.24
CA ASP A 168 10.17 5.88 -2.92
C ASP A 168 9.61 4.64 -3.66
N PRO A 169 10.37 3.54 -3.76
CA PRO A 169 9.95 2.34 -4.46
C PRO A 169 8.68 1.68 -3.90
N ILE A 170 8.44 1.76 -2.59
CA ILE A 170 7.25 1.16 -1.96
C ILE A 170 6.00 1.98 -2.26
N THR A 171 6.09 3.31 -2.15
CA THR A 171 4.99 4.20 -2.55
C THR A 171 4.64 4.00 -4.03
N ALA A 172 5.62 3.69 -4.89
CA ALA A 172 5.35 3.34 -6.29
C ALA A 172 4.48 2.09 -6.42
N ILE A 173 4.78 1.02 -5.68
CA ILE A 173 3.96 -0.20 -5.65
C ILE A 173 2.54 0.11 -5.12
N ILE A 174 2.41 0.92 -4.07
CA ILE A 174 1.11 1.35 -3.53
C ILE A 174 0.30 2.08 -4.62
N LYS A 175 0.91 2.98 -5.40
CA LYS A 175 0.23 3.68 -6.50
C LYS A 175 -0.24 2.73 -7.61
N VAL A 176 0.54 1.71 -7.95
CA VAL A 176 0.13 0.66 -8.89
C VAL A 176 -1.08 -0.11 -8.35
N ILE A 177 -1.03 -0.54 -7.07
CA ILE A 177 -2.14 -1.23 -6.39
C ILE A 177 -3.42 -0.39 -6.43
N GLU A 178 -3.33 0.92 -6.16
CA GLU A 178 -4.48 1.82 -6.17
C GLU A 178 -5.11 1.96 -7.57
N ARG A 179 -4.31 1.92 -8.64
CA ARG A 179 -4.86 1.88 -10.00
C ARG A 179 -5.66 0.60 -10.24
N ILE A 180 -5.09 -0.54 -9.87
CA ILE A 180 -5.74 -1.84 -10.01
C ILE A 180 -7.04 -1.90 -9.19
N LYS A 181 -7.05 -1.39 -7.95
CA LYS A 181 -8.25 -1.30 -7.10
C LYS A 181 -9.35 -0.44 -7.75
N LYS A 182 -8.99 0.58 -8.51
CA LYS A 182 -9.92 1.43 -9.28
C LYS A 182 -10.31 0.83 -10.63
N ASN A 183 -10.03 -0.47 -10.86
CA ASN A 183 -10.26 -1.18 -12.13
C ASN A 183 -9.60 -0.50 -13.35
N LYS A 184 -8.49 0.20 -13.13
CA LYS A 184 -7.67 0.78 -14.19
C LYS A 184 -6.49 -0.13 -14.50
N PRO A 185 -5.97 -0.14 -15.73
CA PRO A 185 -4.73 -0.82 -16.05
C PRO A 185 -3.60 -0.34 -15.15
N CYS A 186 -2.63 -1.20 -14.85
CA CYS A 186 -1.49 -0.80 -14.03
C CYS A 186 -0.47 0.11 -14.75
N ASP A 187 -0.83 0.63 -15.92
CA ASP A 187 0.01 1.50 -16.76
C ASP A 187 0.24 2.85 -16.07
N ILE A 188 1.46 3.08 -15.62
CA ILE A 188 1.85 4.35 -14.98
C ILE A 188 3.35 4.60 -15.19
N ASN A 189 3.72 5.88 -15.23
CA ASN A 189 5.09 6.34 -15.19
C ASN A 189 5.34 7.06 -13.86
N LEU A 190 6.37 6.65 -13.12
CA LEU A 190 6.67 7.13 -11.78
C LEU A 190 8.16 7.49 -11.65
N ASN A 191 8.43 8.65 -11.09
CA ASN A 191 9.78 9.12 -10.78
C ASN A 191 10.22 8.52 -9.45
N ILE A 192 11.19 7.60 -9.46
CA ILE A 192 11.63 6.88 -8.26
C ILE A 192 13.00 7.36 -7.82
N PHE A 193 13.17 7.52 -6.50
CA PHE A 193 14.46 7.69 -5.87
C PHE A 193 14.54 6.79 -4.63
N ASP A 194 15.59 5.95 -4.57
CA ASP A 194 15.82 5.00 -3.46
C ASP A 194 16.92 5.49 -2.48
N GLY A 195 17.31 6.78 -2.60
CA GLY A 195 18.41 7.38 -1.87
C GLY A 195 19.74 7.28 -2.61
N ARG A 196 19.92 6.33 -3.52
CA ARG A 196 21.14 6.12 -4.28
C ARG A 196 20.95 6.20 -5.79
N ARG A 197 19.77 5.74 -6.27
CA ARG A 197 19.44 5.67 -7.70
C ARG A 197 18.18 6.45 -7.98
N ARG A 198 18.26 7.29 -8.97
CA ARG A 198 17.12 7.96 -9.59
C ARG A 198 16.81 7.26 -10.90
N TYR A 199 15.59 6.79 -11.04
CA TYR A 199 15.11 6.12 -12.24
C TYR A 199 13.63 6.38 -12.44
N ASP A 200 13.17 6.28 -13.67
CA ASP A 200 11.74 6.23 -13.97
C ASP A 200 11.31 4.77 -14.01
N LEU A 201 10.19 4.48 -13.37
CA LEU A 201 9.53 3.19 -13.42
C LEU A 201 8.30 3.30 -14.32
N LEU A 202 8.36 2.64 -15.47
CA LEU A 202 7.22 2.50 -16.35
C LEU A 202 6.59 1.14 -16.09
N THR A 203 5.25 1.09 -15.93
CA THR A 203 4.54 -0.18 -15.85
C THR A 203 3.49 -0.25 -16.96
N LYS A 204 3.17 -1.50 -17.38
CA LYS A 204 2.18 -1.81 -18.41
C LYS A 204 1.45 -3.08 -18.05
N GLU A 205 0.11 -3.10 -18.16
CA GLU A 205 -0.65 -4.33 -17.97
C GLU A 205 -0.39 -5.30 -19.13
N LEU A 206 0.06 -6.50 -18.80
CA LEU A 206 0.32 -7.59 -19.73
C LEU A 206 -0.82 -8.60 -19.77
N GLY A 207 -1.84 -8.44 -18.92
CA GLY A 207 -3.00 -9.30 -18.85
C GLY A 207 -3.25 -9.89 -17.47
N LYS A 208 -4.02 -10.98 -17.43
CA LYS A 208 -4.43 -11.68 -16.20
C LYS A 208 -4.09 -13.16 -16.32
N THR A 209 -3.83 -13.79 -15.18
CA THR A 209 -3.51 -15.21 -15.11
C THR A 209 -4.08 -15.85 -13.86
N ILE A 210 -4.06 -17.18 -13.82
CA ILE A 210 -4.25 -17.97 -12.61
C ILE A 210 -2.91 -18.61 -12.30
N LEU A 211 -2.25 -18.11 -11.26
CA LEU A 211 -1.04 -18.75 -10.73
C LEU A 211 -1.42 -20.08 -10.11
N LYS A 212 -0.72 -21.14 -10.48
CA LYS A 212 -0.83 -22.46 -9.86
C LYS A 212 0.26 -22.60 -8.81
N LYS A 213 0.04 -23.46 -7.82
CA LYS A 213 1.04 -23.84 -6.82
C LYS A 213 2.20 -24.56 -7.51
N ASP A 214 3.24 -23.84 -7.87
CA ASP A 214 4.43 -24.34 -8.55
C ASP A 214 5.54 -24.76 -7.57
N ARG A 215 5.41 -24.40 -6.29
CA ARG A 215 6.31 -24.74 -5.18
C ARG A 215 5.50 -25.02 -3.91
N PRO A 216 6.06 -25.75 -2.93
CA PRO A 216 5.43 -25.89 -1.61
C PRO A 216 5.08 -24.53 -1.05
N ASN A 217 3.83 -24.36 -0.61
CA ASN A 217 3.31 -23.14 0.00
C ASN A 217 3.36 -21.86 -0.87
N SER A 218 3.65 -21.97 -2.19
CA SER A 218 3.56 -20.79 -3.06
C SER A 218 2.11 -20.35 -3.26
N TYR A 219 1.93 -19.05 -3.49
CA TYR A 219 0.63 -18.46 -3.79
C TYR A 219 -0.07 -19.20 -4.95
N ASN A 220 -1.38 -19.41 -4.79
CA ASN A 220 -2.27 -19.97 -5.79
C ASN A 220 -3.51 -19.08 -5.92
N GLY A 221 -3.80 -18.59 -7.12
CA GLY A 221 -4.96 -17.73 -7.33
C GLY A 221 -4.87 -16.83 -8.55
N LYS A 222 -5.91 -16.01 -8.73
CA LYS A 222 -5.98 -15.02 -9.82
C LYS A 222 -4.97 -13.91 -9.57
N ALA A 223 -4.27 -13.49 -10.62
CA ALA A 223 -3.32 -12.39 -10.58
C ALA A 223 -3.40 -11.53 -11.86
N ILE A 224 -3.13 -10.23 -11.69
CA ILE A 224 -2.92 -9.28 -12.78
C ILE A 224 -1.42 -9.20 -13.01
N ILE A 225 -0.99 -9.27 -14.26
CA ILE A 225 0.41 -9.20 -14.66
C ILE A 225 0.72 -7.77 -15.09
N CYS A 226 1.61 -7.12 -14.36
CA CYS A 226 2.18 -5.82 -14.72
C CYS A 226 3.63 -6.01 -15.14
N GLY A 227 3.94 -5.74 -16.38
CA GLY A 227 5.32 -5.60 -16.83
C GLY A 227 5.89 -4.29 -16.34
N ALA A 228 7.18 -4.27 -16.03
CA ALA A 228 7.88 -3.08 -15.56
C ALA A 228 9.13 -2.82 -16.40
N LYS A 229 9.44 -1.56 -16.64
CA LYS A 229 10.67 -1.10 -17.28
C LYS A 229 11.30 0.00 -16.43
N ILE A 230 12.62 -0.10 -16.20
CA ILE A 230 13.39 0.88 -15.45
C ILE A 230 14.19 1.71 -16.43
N ILE A 231 14.05 3.03 -16.37
CA ILE A 231 14.86 3.99 -17.12
C ILE A 231 15.80 4.67 -16.14
N PRO A 232 17.10 4.36 -16.13
CA PRO A 232 18.05 4.94 -15.20
C PRO A 232 18.33 6.41 -15.55
N ILE A 233 18.26 7.26 -14.54
CA ILE A 233 18.50 8.72 -14.67
C ILE A 233 19.81 9.14 -13.97
N GLY A 234 20.08 8.57 -12.78
CA GLY A 234 21.30 8.88 -12.02
C GLY A 234 21.57 7.84 -10.93
N GLY A 235 22.78 7.86 -10.35
CA GLY A 235 23.19 6.99 -9.26
C GLY A 235 23.56 5.55 -9.67
N HIS A 236 23.36 5.16 -10.90
CA HIS A 236 23.76 3.87 -11.43
C HIS A 236 25.21 3.89 -11.97
N ARG A 237 25.82 2.69 -12.05
CA ARG A 237 27.25 2.57 -12.41
C ARG A 237 27.50 2.97 -13.86
N LEU A 238 28.55 3.79 -14.10
CA LEU A 238 29.02 4.17 -15.45
C LEU A 238 29.39 2.97 -16.30
N LYS A 239 30.00 1.94 -15.70
CA LYS A 239 30.41 0.69 -16.36
C LYS A 239 29.46 -0.44 -15.99
N SER A 240 28.14 -0.26 -16.24
CA SER A 240 27.16 -1.33 -16.06
C SER A 240 27.11 -2.22 -17.30
N LYS A 241 27.03 -3.56 -17.09
CA LYS A 241 26.72 -4.49 -18.18
C LYS A 241 25.22 -4.56 -18.46
N TRP A 242 24.41 -4.03 -17.56
CA TRP A 242 22.98 -3.95 -17.76
C TRP A 242 22.65 -2.76 -18.68
N LYS A 243 21.89 -3.06 -19.70
CA LYS A 243 21.43 -2.10 -20.71
C LYS A 243 19.91 -2.05 -20.67
N PRO A 244 19.33 -1.18 -19.85
CA PRO A 244 17.89 -1.11 -19.62
C PRO A 244 17.08 -0.70 -20.85
N GLU A 245 17.71 -0.07 -21.83
CA GLU A 245 17.12 0.25 -23.13
C GLU A 245 16.77 -0.99 -23.95
N GLU A 246 17.47 -2.11 -23.74
CA GLU A 246 17.24 -3.39 -24.37
C GLU A 246 16.15 -4.21 -23.63
N ASP A 247 15.79 -3.86 -22.39
CA ASP A 247 14.78 -4.57 -21.60
C ASP A 247 13.37 -4.36 -22.18
N ASN A 248 12.58 -5.42 -22.18
CA ASN A 248 11.15 -5.40 -22.49
C ASN A 248 10.31 -5.42 -21.22
N PHE A 249 9.03 -5.02 -21.32
CA PHE A 249 8.11 -5.13 -20.18
C PHE A 249 7.91 -6.58 -19.70
N SER A 250 8.17 -7.57 -20.55
CA SER A 250 8.12 -9.00 -20.19
C SER A 250 9.30 -9.48 -19.37
N ASP A 251 10.41 -8.74 -19.34
CA ASP A 251 11.63 -9.16 -18.64
C ASP A 251 11.57 -8.90 -17.13
N PHE A 252 10.71 -7.98 -16.72
CA PHE A 252 10.41 -7.70 -15.34
C PHE A 252 8.89 -7.69 -15.13
N LYS A 253 8.34 -8.75 -14.53
CA LYS A 253 6.90 -8.92 -14.28
C LYS A 253 6.59 -8.91 -12.80
N ILE A 254 5.57 -8.17 -12.42
CA ILE A 254 5.00 -8.14 -11.08
C ILE A 254 3.58 -8.67 -11.17
N PHE A 255 3.27 -9.69 -10.40
CA PHE A 255 1.95 -10.31 -10.33
C PHE A 255 1.24 -9.82 -9.09
N PHE A 256 0.13 -9.14 -9.27
CA PHE A 256 -0.71 -8.63 -8.19
C PHE A 256 -1.90 -9.57 -7.99
N GLY A 257 -1.99 -10.17 -6.83
CA GLY A 257 -3.08 -11.07 -6.43
C GLY A 257 -3.68 -10.67 -5.08
N ARG A 258 -4.82 -11.26 -4.73
CA ARG A 258 -5.41 -11.07 -3.41
C ARG A 258 -4.90 -12.16 -2.48
N THR A 259 -4.45 -11.73 -1.31
CA THR A 259 -4.08 -12.62 -0.20
C THR A 259 -5.33 -13.32 0.36
N MET A 260 -5.17 -14.24 1.29
CA MET A 260 -6.28 -14.92 1.96
C MET A 260 -7.18 -13.94 2.73
N SER A 261 -6.61 -12.88 3.29
CA SER A 261 -7.32 -11.77 3.93
C SER A 261 -7.98 -10.79 2.95
N GLY A 262 -7.80 -10.99 1.62
CA GLY A 262 -8.36 -10.15 0.57
C GLY A 262 -7.52 -8.93 0.19
N VAL A 263 -6.38 -8.70 0.83
CA VAL A 263 -5.48 -7.59 0.49
C VAL A 263 -4.87 -7.82 -0.88
N LEU A 264 -4.98 -6.84 -1.78
CA LEU A 264 -4.30 -6.86 -3.07
C LEU A 264 -2.83 -6.50 -2.86
N PHE A 265 -1.92 -7.43 -3.22
CA PHE A 265 -0.50 -7.27 -2.99
C PHE A 265 0.34 -7.98 -4.07
N PRO A 266 1.64 -7.66 -4.25
CA PRO A 266 2.52 -8.44 -5.10
C PRO A 266 2.65 -9.88 -4.59
N VAL A 267 2.21 -10.86 -5.36
CA VAL A 267 2.27 -12.28 -4.99
C VAL A 267 3.40 -13.03 -5.67
N ARG A 268 3.92 -12.48 -6.75
CA ARG A 268 5.09 -12.98 -7.45
C ARG A 268 5.78 -11.84 -8.21
N VAL A 269 7.11 -11.93 -8.30
CA VAL A 269 7.92 -11.06 -9.15
C VAL A 269 8.87 -11.95 -9.93
N ASP A 270 8.91 -11.80 -11.25
CA ASP A 270 9.85 -12.46 -12.13
C ASP A 270 10.76 -11.44 -12.78
N LEU A 271 12.05 -11.65 -12.68
CA LEU A 271 13.10 -10.84 -13.30
C LEU A 271 13.94 -11.73 -14.20
N GLU A 272 13.75 -11.60 -15.50
CA GLU A 272 14.52 -12.31 -16.51
C GLU A 272 15.83 -11.59 -16.80
N ARG A 273 16.92 -12.31 -16.78
CA ARG A 273 18.27 -11.81 -17.06
C ARG A 273 19.05 -12.84 -17.88
N TRP A 274 20.11 -12.42 -18.53
CA TRP A 274 20.98 -13.29 -19.33
C TRP A 274 21.55 -14.49 -18.55
N PHE A 275 21.65 -14.40 -17.21
CA PHE A 275 22.15 -15.46 -16.33
C PHE A 275 21.01 -16.30 -15.70
N GLY A 276 19.78 -16.13 -16.14
CA GLY A 276 18.59 -16.85 -15.67
C GLY A 276 17.55 -15.98 -15.01
N THR A 277 16.45 -16.60 -14.60
CA THR A 277 15.32 -15.90 -13.99
C THR A 277 15.46 -15.88 -12.46
N ILE A 278 15.33 -14.69 -11.88
CA ILE A 278 15.13 -14.51 -10.44
C ILE A 278 13.63 -14.38 -10.20
N THR A 279 13.09 -15.23 -9.31
CA THR A 279 11.67 -15.17 -8.95
C THR A 279 11.52 -14.94 -7.45
N VAL A 280 10.72 -13.97 -7.07
CA VAL A 280 10.26 -13.76 -5.69
C VAL A 280 8.83 -14.26 -5.58
N ARG A 281 8.55 -15.19 -4.69
CA ARG A 281 7.24 -15.82 -4.50
C ARG A 281 6.71 -15.60 -3.11
N LEU A 282 5.48 -15.10 -3.02
CA LEU A 282 4.73 -15.11 -1.77
C LEU A 282 4.45 -16.56 -1.37
N LEU A 283 4.74 -16.88 -0.13
CA LEU A 283 4.35 -18.14 0.49
C LEU A 283 3.02 -17.96 1.23
N ASN A 284 2.08 -18.84 0.99
CA ASN A 284 0.91 -18.98 1.85
C ASN A 284 1.43 -19.63 3.15
N SER A 285 1.58 -18.83 4.18
CA SER A 285 1.84 -19.37 5.51
C SER A 285 0.51 -19.89 6.06
N ASP A 286 0.40 -21.21 6.19
CA ASP A 286 -0.49 -21.78 7.20
C ASP A 286 0.21 -21.49 8.55
N ILE A 287 0.03 -20.25 9.08
CA ILE A 287 0.44 -19.86 10.43
C ILE A 287 -0.80 -19.84 11.30
#